data_e1ef4e6b0747e0c6a1c3d9b74e40fcd0
#
_entry.id   e1ef4e6b0747e0c6a1c3d9b74e40fcd0
#
_cell.length_a   1.000
_cell.length_b   1.000
_cell.length_c   1.000
_cell.angle_alpha   90.00
_cell.angle_beta   90.00
_cell.angle_gamma   90.00
#
_symmetry.space_group_name_H-M   'P 1'
#
loop_
_entity.id
_entity.type
_entity.pdbx_description
1 polymer ?
#
loop_
_entity_poly.entity_id
_entity_poly.type
_entity_poly.pdbx_seq_one_letter_code
_entity_poly.pdbx_strand_id
1 'polypeptide(L)'
;MKTIQRIFLVCLALFMGATAVNAKKHGIKVLVLCTGNTCRSQMAHGLLESYGKDLAVYSGGVKAEPRVNPKAVLVMREMGIDISDHKPCQVDEYMDEDWDYVITVCDNADKTCPVFRGNVKHRLHIPFEDPSKVTEGTYEFKMNEYRRIRDEINDKFFKLYCEMEERQ
;
A
#
# COMPACT_ATOMS: atom_id res chain seq x y z
N MET A 1 -14.97 27.22 61.20
CA MET A 1 -14.09 26.12 60.75
C MET A 1 -14.78 24.99 59.98
N LYS A 2 -16.10 24.95 59.82
CA LYS A 2 -16.78 23.86 59.07
C LYS A 2 -17.12 24.17 57.61
N THR A 3 -16.92 25.39 57.14
CA THR A 3 -17.29 25.83 55.78
C THR A 3 -16.11 25.70 54.78
N ILE A 4 -14.87 25.78 55.28
CA ILE A 4 -13.66 25.69 54.40
C ILE A 4 -13.35 24.24 54.01
N GLN A 5 -13.76 23.27 54.84
CA GLN A 5 -13.53 21.83 54.62
C GLN A 5 -14.44 21.22 53.53
N ARG A 6 -15.56 21.87 53.19
CA ARG A 6 -16.48 21.43 52.12
C ARG A 6 -16.09 21.90 50.74
N ILE A 7 -15.32 22.96 50.62
CA ILE A 7 -14.87 23.48 49.34
C ILE A 7 -13.66 22.68 48.77
N PHE A 8 -12.85 22.09 49.69
CA PHE A 8 -11.72 21.24 49.26
C PHE A 8 -12.11 19.87 48.72
N LEU A 9 -13.31 19.36 49.10
CA LEU A 9 -13.80 18.05 48.62
C LEU A 9 -14.47 18.10 47.23
N VAL A 10 -14.92 19.27 46.81
CA VAL A 10 -15.57 19.43 45.46
C VAL A 10 -14.55 19.67 44.37
N CYS A 11 -13.38 20.21 44.66
CA CYS A 11 -12.33 20.42 43.66
C CYS A 11 -11.51 19.15 43.32
N LEU A 12 -11.58 18.10 44.16
CA LEU A 12 -10.82 16.85 43.92
C LEU A 12 -11.56 15.84 43.02
N ALA A 13 -12.85 16.06 42.72
CA ALA A 13 -13.70 15.17 41.92
C ALA A 13 -13.73 15.53 40.44
N LEU A 14 -13.09 16.65 40.01
CA LEU A 14 -13.12 17.11 38.62
C LEU A 14 -11.81 16.86 37.85
N PHE A 15 -10.84 16.12 38.43
CA PHE A 15 -9.60 15.75 37.75
C PHE A 15 -9.51 14.24 37.48
N MET A 16 -10.64 13.58 37.27
CA MET A 16 -10.63 12.32 36.51
C MET A 16 -10.59 12.70 35.03
N GLY A 17 -9.43 13.23 34.62
CA GLY A 17 -9.11 13.41 33.24
C GLY A 17 -9.30 12.08 32.53
N ALA A 18 -10.20 12.06 31.57
CA ALA A 18 -10.29 11.00 30.59
C ALA A 18 -8.87 10.82 30.03
N THR A 19 -8.16 9.79 30.46
CA THR A 19 -7.03 9.26 29.73
C THR A 19 -7.64 8.76 28.42
N ALA A 20 -7.61 9.61 27.39
CA ALA A 20 -7.80 9.16 26.04
C ALA A 20 -6.77 8.05 25.86
N VAL A 21 -7.23 6.80 25.90
CA VAL A 21 -6.43 5.68 25.44
C VAL A 21 -6.16 5.99 23.99
N ASN A 22 -4.96 6.49 23.75
CA ASN A 22 -4.43 6.68 22.40
C ASN A 22 -4.23 5.27 21.86
N ALA A 23 -5.33 4.65 21.40
CA ALA A 23 -5.28 3.42 20.67
C ALA A 23 -4.33 3.72 19.49
N LYS A 24 -3.15 3.12 19.51
CA LYS A 24 -2.19 3.19 18.40
C LYS A 24 -2.99 2.78 17.18
N LYS A 25 -3.34 3.74 16.31
CA LYS A 25 -4.05 3.49 15.06
C LYS A 25 -3.17 2.49 14.32
N HIS A 26 -3.59 1.23 14.24
CA HIS A 26 -2.89 0.23 13.44
C HIS A 26 -2.98 0.71 12.00
N GLY A 27 -1.83 0.96 11.38
CA GLY A 27 -1.80 1.35 9.98
C GLY A 27 -2.49 0.30 9.12
N ILE A 28 -3.19 0.74 8.07
CA ILE A 28 -3.85 -0.15 7.10
C ILE A 28 -2.79 -1.01 6.42
N LYS A 29 -2.93 -2.33 6.48
CA LYS A 29 -1.98 -3.28 5.90
C LYS A 29 -2.41 -3.67 4.49
N VAL A 30 -1.59 -3.29 3.50
CA VAL A 30 -1.91 -3.45 2.07
C VAL A 30 -0.86 -4.33 1.39
N LEU A 31 -1.31 -5.38 0.69
CA LEU A 31 -0.48 -6.21 -0.16
C LEU A 31 -0.87 -6.03 -1.62
N VAL A 32 0.07 -5.60 -2.46
CA VAL A 32 -0.13 -5.44 -3.91
C VAL A 32 0.53 -6.58 -4.68
N LEU A 33 -0.23 -7.28 -5.50
CA LEU A 33 0.23 -8.48 -6.21
C LEU A 33 0.23 -8.30 -7.72
N CYS A 34 1.32 -8.73 -8.36
CA CYS A 34 1.37 -8.96 -9.80
C CYS A 34 2.07 -10.30 -10.11
N THR A 35 2.35 -10.60 -11.38
CA THR A 35 3.01 -11.86 -11.75
C THR A 35 4.44 -11.91 -11.23
N GLY A 36 5.30 -10.98 -11.65
CA GLY A 36 6.75 -11.00 -11.40
C GLY A 36 7.22 -10.14 -10.24
N ASN A 37 6.35 -9.30 -9.66
CA ASN A 37 6.68 -8.27 -8.66
C ASN A 37 7.85 -7.36 -9.09
N THR A 38 7.91 -7.02 -10.38
CA THR A 38 9.02 -6.22 -10.93
C THR A 38 8.63 -4.83 -11.39
N CYS A 39 7.36 -4.61 -11.76
CA CYS A 39 6.91 -3.36 -12.39
C CYS A 39 5.66 -2.81 -11.72
N ARG A 40 4.45 -3.23 -12.14
CA ARG A 40 3.16 -2.66 -11.72
C ARG A 40 2.96 -2.65 -10.21
N SER A 41 3.15 -3.78 -9.54
CA SER A 41 3.04 -3.87 -8.08
C SER A 41 4.12 -3.10 -7.33
N GLN A 42 5.32 -2.96 -7.91
CA GLN A 42 6.39 -2.15 -7.33
C GLN A 42 6.11 -0.65 -7.46
N MET A 43 5.58 -0.20 -8.61
CA MET A 43 5.14 1.19 -8.77
C MET A 43 3.98 1.51 -7.82
N ALA A 44 2.99 0.62 -7.73
CA ALA A 44 1.87 0.79 -6.81
C ALA A 44 2.32 0.82 -5.34
N HIS A 45 3.29 -0.02 -4.96
CA HIS A 45 3.90 -0.03 -3.62
C HIS A 45 4.52 1.34 -3.31
N GLY A 46 5.44 1.82 -4.14
CA GLY A 46 6.10 3.11 -3.91
C GLY A 46 5.13 4.30 -3.90
N LEU A 47 4.08 4.28 -4.74
CA LEU A 47 3.03 5.30 -4.74
C LEU A 47 2.25 5.30 -3.43
N LEU A 48 1.75 4.15 -2.97
CA LEU A 48 1.02 4.04 -1.72
C LEU A 48 1.84 4.51 -0.52
N GLU A 49 3.13 4.14 -0.44
CA GLU A 49 4.03 4.63 0.62
C GLU A 49 4.22 6.15 0.58
N SER A 50 4.13 6.76 -0.61
CA SER A 50 4.28 8.20 -0.77
C SER A 50 3.05 9.01 -0.34
N TYR A 51 1.86 8.40 -0.26
CA TYR A 51 0.63 9.12 0.08
C TYR A 51 0.48 9.41 1.57
N GLY A 52 0.94 8.49 2.45
CA GLY A 52 0.80 8.70 3.89
C GLY A 52 1.56 7.66 4.73
N LYS A 53 1.73 7.99 6.02
CA LYS A 53 2.45 7.13 6.97
C LYS A 53 1.55 6.09 7.66
N ASP A 54 0.25 6.14 7.42
CA ASP A 54 -0.73 5.26 8.06
C ASP A 54 -0.94 3.95 7.28
N LEU A 55 -0.19 3.75 6.20
CA LEU A 55 -0.17 2.52 5.43
C LEU A 55 1.07 1.68 5.75
N ALA A 56 0.88 0.38 5.94
CA ALA A 56 1.93 -0.63 5.92
C ALA A 56 1.83 -1.38 4.58
N VAL A 57 2.65 -0.96 3.60
CA VAL A 57 2.55 -1.43 2.21
C VAL A 57 3.55 -2.55 1.95
N TYR A 58 3.08 -3.56 1.25
CA TYR A 58 3.88 -4.71 0.80
C TYR A 58 3.55 -5.02 -0.66
N SER A 59 4.46 -5.69 -1.34
CA SER A 59 4.18 -6.18 -2.69
C SER A 59 4.78 -7.55 -2.93
N GLY A 60 4.09 -8.37 -3.72
CA GLY A 60 4.51 -9.74 -4.03
C GLY A 60 4.20 -10.15 -5.46
N GLY A 61 4.81 -11.25 -5.86
CA GLY A 61 4.59 -11.89 -7.16
C GLY A 61 4.18 -13.34 -7.00
N VAL A 62 3.26 -13.81 -7.83
CA VAL A 62 2.93 -15.24 -7.91
C VAL A 62 4.09 -16.05 -8.52
N LYS A 63 4.99 -15.37 -9.21
CA LYS A 63 6.27 -15.87 -9.73
C LYS A 63 7.27 -14.72 -9.72
N ALA A 64 7.76 -14.35 -8.53
CA ALA A 64 8.66 -13.22 -8.37
C ALA A 64 9.97 -13.41 -9.14
N GLU A 65 10.43 -12.32 -9.76
CA GLU A 65 11.69 -12.25 -10.49
C GLU A 65 12.80 -11.65 -9.61
N PRO A 66 14.08 -11.76 -10.00
CA PRO A 66 15.19 -11.40 -9.12
C PRO A 66 15.34 -9.91 -8.78
N ARG A 67 14.77 -9.00 -9.58
CA ARG A 67 14.98 -7.55 -9.42
C ARG A 67 13.82 -6.73 -9.96
N VAL A 68 13.68 -5.53 -9.45
CA VAL A 68 12.76 -4.51 -9.96
C VAL A 68 13.17 -4.08 -11.38
N ASN A 69 12.17 -3.83 -12.22
CA ASN A 69 12.41 -3.41 -13.61
C ASN A 69 13.06 -2.02 -13.63
N PRO A 70 14.25 -1.85 -14.28
CA PRO A 70 14.95 -0.57 -14.29
C PRO A 70 14.14 0.59 -14.87
N LYS A 71 13.26 0.33 -15.86
CA LYS A 71 12.41 1.40 -16.43
C LYS A 71 11.34 1.84 -15.42
N ALA A 72 10.80 0.91 -14.61
CA ALA A 72 9.89 1.27 -13.52
C ALA A 72 10.61 2.16 -12.48
N VAL A 73 11.85 1.82 -12.10
CA VAL A 73 12.66 2.66 -11.21
C VAL A 73 12.84 4.07 -11.80
N LEU A 74 13.19 4.18 -13.09
CA LEU A 74 13.42 5.48 -13.73
C LEU A 74 12.16 6.36 -13.74
N VAL A 75 11.01 5.81 -14.13
CA VAL A 75 9.77 6.62 -14.19
C VAL A 75 9.26 6.99 -12.80
N MET A 76 9.49 6.17 -11.78
CA MET A 76 9.15 6.53 -10.40
C MET A 76 10.03 7.65 -9.86
N ARG A 77 11.33 7.65 -10.18
CA ARG A 77 12.24 8.74 -9.83
C ARG A 77 11.84 10.08 -10.45
N GLU A 78 11.21 10.10 -11.62
CA GLU A 78 10.66 11.33 -12.22
C GLU A 78 9.61 12.00 -11.31
N MET A 79 8.94 11.23 -10.43
CA MET A 79 8.00 11.71 -9.41
C MET A 79 8.66 11.93 -8.03
N GLY A 80 9.97 11.76 -7.92
CA GLY A 80 10.68 11.84 -6.64
C GLY A 80 10.55 10.59 -5.75
N ILE A 81 10.04 9.48 -6.30
CA ILE A 81 9.86 8.21 -5.57
C ILE A 81 10.95 7.23 -6.00
N ASP A 82 11.78 6.79 -5.08
CA ASP A 82 12.84 5.82 -5.36
C ASP A 82 12.45 4.41 -4.89
N ILE A 83 12.27 3.50 -5.85
CA ILE A 83 11.98 2.08 -5.63
C ILE A 83 13.19 1.19 -5.98
N SER A 84 14.39 1.74 -6.09
CA SER A 84 15.58 0.97 -6.49
C SER A 84 16.01 -0.06 -5.45
N ASP A 85 15.74 0.18 -4.18
CA ASP A 85 16.08 -0.71 -3.07
C ASP A 85 14.99 -1.75 -2.79
N HIS A 86 13.85 -1.66 -3.47
CA HIS A 86 12.80 -2.66 -3.37
C HIS A 86 13.28 -4.02 -3.89
N LYS A 87 12.80 -5.07 -3.24
CA LYS A 87 13.12 -6.45 -3.62
C LYS A 87 11.84 -7.18 -3.98
N PRO A 88 11.78 -7.79 -5.17
CA PRO A 88 10.67 -8.68 -5.49
C PRO A 88 10.60 -9.84 -4.50
N CYS A 89 9.39 -10.16 -4.06
CA CYS A 89 9.09 -11.15 -3.03
C CYS A 89 8.05 -12.13 -3.55
N GLN A 90 8.15 -13.41 -3.19
CA GLN A 90 7.13 -14.39 -3.53
C GLN A 90 5.88 -14.17 -2.67
N VAL A 91 4.71 -14.34 -3.28
CA VAL A 91 3.44 -14.23 -2.53
C VAL A 91 3.37 -15.21 -1.37
N ASP A 92 4.05 -16.34 -1.45
CA ASP A 92 4.08 -17.38 -0.43
C ASP A 92 4.60 -16.88 0.94
N GLU A 93 5.44 -15.84 0.93
CA GLU A 93 5.97 -15.22 2.15
C GLU A 93 4.89 -14.48 2.96
N TYR A 94 3.75 -14.19 2.35
CA TYR A 94 2.67 -13.38 2.90
C TYR A 94 1.40 -14.18 3.24
N MET A 95 1.41 -15.49 3.03
CA MET A 95 0.22 -16.34 3.08
C MET A 95 -0.40 -16.51 4.46
N ASP A 96 0.40 -16.41 5.50
CA ASP A 96 -0.03 -16.63 6.89
C ASP A 96 -0.37 -15.33 7.62
N GLU A 97 -0.26 -14.19 6.93
CA GLU A 97 -0.47 -12.88 7.52
C GLU A 97 -1.90 -12.38 7.30
N ASP A 98 -2.38 -11.56 8.25
CA ASP A 98 -3.65 -10.84 8.12
C ASP A 98 -3.46 -9.56 7.30
N TRP A 99 -4.40 -9.28 6.40
CA TRP A 99 -4.38 -8.15 5.49
C TRP A 99 -5.68 -7.37 5.56
N ASP A 100 -5.58 -6.04 5.60
CA ASP A 100 -6.74 -5.19 5.37
C ASP A 100 -7.11 -5.21 3.87
N TYR A 101 -6.12 -5.11 2.99
CA TYR A 101 -6.33 -5.16 1.55
C TYR A 101 -5.31 -6.09 0.87
N VAL A 102 -5.80 -6.95 -0.02
CA VAL A 102 -4.99 -7.67 -1.02
C VAL A 102 -5.47 -7.22 -2.39
N ILE A 103 -4.57 -6.62 -3.18
CA ILE A 103 -4.89 -5.97 -4.45
C ILE A 103 -4.09 -6.63 -5.58
N THR A 104 -4.77 -7.28 -6.52
CA THR A 104 -4.12 -7.80 -7.73
C THR A 104 -4.15 -6.75 -8.84
N VAL A 105 -2.99 -6.50 -9.48
CA VAL A 105 -2.81 -5.46 -10.51
C VAL A 105 -2.59 -6.01 -11.92
N CYS A 106 -2.80 -7.31 -12.13
CA CYS A 106 -2.79 -7.94 -13.45
C CYS A 106 -3.64 -9.21 -13.44
N ASP A 107 -4.23 -9.55 -14.59
CA ASP A 107 -5.15 -10.68 -14.73
C ASP A 107 -4.52 -12.02 -14.35
N ASN A 108 -3.24 -12.22 -14.65
CA ASN A 108 -2.59 -13.48 -14.30
C ASN A 108 -2.42 -13.63 -12.78
N ALA A 109 -2.04 -12.56 -12.07
CA ALA A 109 -1.96 -12.62 -10.60
C ALA A 109 -3.34 -12.82 -9.98
N ASP A 110 -4.40 -12.25 -10.54
CA ASP A 110 -5.76 -12.45 -10.07
C ASP A 110 -6.19 -13.92 -10.22
N LYS A 111 -5.96 -14.52 -11.37
CA LYS A 111 -6.33 -15.91 -11.68
C LYS A 111 -5.51 -16.96 -10.90
N THR A 112 -4.27 -16.64 -10.58
CA THR A 112 -3.31 -17.57 -9.95
C THR A 112 -2.99 -17.20 -8.50
N CYS A 113 -3.66 -16.17 -7.96
CA CYS A 113 -3.49 -15.75 -6.58
C CYS A 113 -3.89 -16.89 -5.63
N PRO A 114 -3.00 -17.33 -4.73
CA PRO A 114 -3.32 -18.40 -3.82
C PRO A 114 -4.36 -17.98 -2.77
N VAL A 115 -4.93 -18.96 -2.09
CA VAL A 115 -5.82 -18.72 -0.95
C VAL A 115 -4.95 -18.42 0.27
N PHE A 116 -5.07 -17.23 0.84
CA PHE A 116 -4.38 -16.86 2.07
C PHE A 116 -4.91 -17.66 3.25
N ARG A 117 -4.03 -18.09 4.14
CA ARG A 117 -4.37 -18.72 5.42
C ARG A 117 -4.72 -17.70 6.49
N GLY A 118 -4.07 -16.53 6.43
CA GLY A 118 -4.46 -15.37 7.23
C GLY A 118 -5.76 -14.73 6.74
N ASN A 119 -6.33 -13.86 7.57
CA ASN A 119 -7.57 -13.14 7.23
C ASN A 119 -7.31 -12.04 6.21
N VAL A 120 -8.15 -11.93 5.19
CA VAL A 120 -8.13 -10.85 4.20
C VAL A 120 -9.46 -10.12 4.22
N LYS A 121 -9.49 -8.87 4.72
CA LYS A 121 -10.72 -8.09 4.84
C LYS A 121 -11.29 -7.67 3.47
N HIS A 122 -10.41 -7.19 2.58
CA HIS A 122 -10.80 -6.72 1.25
C HIS A 122 -9.90 -7.31 0.17
N ARG A 123 -10.50 -7.93 -0.86
CA ARG A 123 -9.83 -8.38 -2.07
C ARG A 123 -10.27 -7.51 -3.22
N LEU A 124 -9.31 -6.90 -3.92
CA LEU A 124 -9.57 -6.02 -5.04
C LEU A 124 -8.79 -6.49 -6.27
N HIS A 125 -9.38 -6.29 -7.43
CA HIS A 125 -8.71 -6.47 -8.72
C HIS A 125 -8.73 -5.15 -9.48
N ILE A 126 -7.54 -4.55 -9.68
CA ILE A 126 -7.36 -3.27 -10.36
C ILE A 126 -6.32 -3.50 -11.48
N PRO A 127 -6.72 -4.05 -12.62
CA PRO A 127 -5.79 -4.44 -13.66
C PRO A 127 -5.19 -3.25 -14.40
N PHE A 128 -3.93 -3.40 -14.79
CA PHE A 128 -3.19 -2.49 -15.67
C PHE A 128 -2.49 -3.28 -16.76
N GLU A 129 -2.36 -2.66 -17.93
CA GLU A 129 -1.53 -3.20 -19.00
C GLU A 129 -0.08 -3.36 -18.57
N ASP A 130 0.61 -4.32 -19.16
CA ASP A 130 2.01 -4.55 -18.86
C ASP A 130 2.91 -3.74 -19.79
N PRO A 131 3.57 -2.66 -19.31
CA PRO A 131 4.42 -1.84 -20.18
C PRO A 131 5.66 -2.58 -20.67
N SER A 132 6.04 -3.69 -20.02
CA SER A 132 7.18 -4.51 -20.45
C SER A 132 6.91 -5.31 -21.74
N LYS A 133 5.64 -5.50 -22.09
CA LYS A 133 5.23 -6.18 -23.34
C LYS A 133 5.45 -5.31 -24.57
N VAL A 134 5.67 -4.02 -24.42
CA VAL A 134 5.98 -3.12 -25.54
C VAL A 134 7.44 -3.30 -25.91
N THR A 135 7.70 -4.19 -26.86
CA THR A 135 9.05 -4.56 -27.31
C THR A 135 9.52 -3.74 -28.52
N GLU A 136 8.59 -3.23 -29.32
CA GLU A 136 8.85 -2.43 -30.53
C GLU A 136 8.92 -0.93 -30.22
N GLY A 137 9.48 -0.17 -31.14
CA GLY A 137 9.61 1.29 -31.05
C GLY A 137 10.90 1.77 -30.38
N THR A 138 11.05 3.09 -30.33
CA THR A 138 12.23 3.76 -29.74
C THR A 138 12.28 3.57 -28.23
N TYR A 139 13.46 3.81 -27.64
CA TYR A 139 13.61 3.83 -26.18
C TYR A 139 12.62 4.79 -25.53
N GLU A 140 12.47 6.00 -26.08
CA GLU A 140 11.56 7.01 -25.53
C GLU A 140 10.09 6.59 -25.64
N PHE A 141 9.68 5.96 -26.74
CA PHE A 141 8.34 5.39 -26.86
C PHE A 141 8.05 4.36 -25.75
N LYS A 142 9.00 3.46 -25.49
CA LYS A 142 8.87 2.48 -24.40
C LYS A 142 8.81 3.15 -23.03
N MET A 143 9.63 4.19 -22.78
CA MET A 143 9.58 4.94 -21.53
C MET A 143 8.23 5.64 -21.34
N ASN A 144 7.64 6.18 -22.42
CA ASN A 144 6.33 6.81 -22.35
C ASN A 144 5.23 5.81 -21.96
N GLU A 145 5.32 4.55 -22.39
CA GLU A 145 4.38 3.51 -21.92
C GLU A 145 4.53 3.24 -20.40
N TYR A 146 5.75 3.21 -19.88
CA TYR A 146 5.96 3.08 -18.44
C TYR A 146 5.41 4.30 -17.68
N ARG A 147 5.58 5.53 -18.19
CA ARG A 147 4.99 6.76 -17.61
C ARG A 147 3.47 6.68 -17.61
N ARG A 148 2.88 6.30 -18.75
CA ARG A 148 1.41 6.14 -18.88
C ARG A 148 0.86 5.18 -17.82
N ILE A 149 1.45 3.98 -17.70
CA ILE A 149 1.01 2.99 -16.72
C ILE A 149 1.24 3.46 -15.28
N ARG A 150 2.38 4.10 -14.99
CA ARG A 150 2.62 4.73 -13.69
C ARG A 150 1.53 5.74 -13.32
N ASP A 151 1.18 6.61 -14.25
CA ASP A 151 0.19 7.66 -14.04
C ASP A 151 -1.22 7.06 -13.84
N GLU A 152 -1.60 6.03 -14.61
CA GLU A 152 -2.84 5.28 -14.40
C GLU A 152 -2.89 4.60 -13.02
N ILE A 153 -1.77 4.01 -12.57
CA ILE A 153 -1.67 3.42 -11.24
C ILE A 153 -1.84 4.53 -10.19
N ASN A 154 -1.12 5.66 -10.35
CA ASN A 154 -1.22 6.78 -9.42
C ASN A 154 -2.66 7.26 -9.24
N ASP A 155 -3.38 7.50 -10.32
CA ASP A 155 -4.75 8.02 -10.28
C ASP A 155 -5.71 7.05 -9.56
N LYS A 156 -5.64 5.75 -9.90
CA LYS A 156 -6.52 4.74 -9.31
C LYS A 156 -6.17 4.46 -7.84
N PHE A 157 -4.88 4.40 -7.51
CA PHE A 157 -4.44 4.10 -6.15
C PHE A 157 -4.56 5.30 -5.22
N PHE A 158 -4.41 6.52 -5.71
CA PHE A 158 -4.71 7.71 -4.91
C PHE A 158 -6.18 7.80 -4.54
N LYS A 159 -7.08 7.51 -5.49
CA LYS A 159 -8.51 7.42 -5.20
C LYS A 159 -8.81 6.34 -4.15
N LEU A 160 -8.22 5.16 -4.31
CA LEU A 160 -8.37 4.06 -3.34
C LEU A 160 -7.84 4.46 -1.96
N TYR A 161 -6.70 5.16 -1.89
CA TYR A 161 -6.15 5.67 -0.64
C TYR A 161 -7.13 6.61 0.07
N CYS A 162 -7.73 7.56 -0.63
CA CYS A 162 -8.75 8.43 -0.05
C CYS A 162 -9.96 7.64 0.49
N GLU A 163 -10.43 6.63 -0.25
CA GLU A 163 -11.52 5.74 0.21
C GLU A 163 -11.14 4.92 1.45
N MET A 164 -9.87 4.50 1.58
CA MET A 164 -9.37 3.80 2.76
C MET A 164 -9.34 4.70 3.99
N GLU A 165 -8.96 5.96 3.84
CA GLU A 165 -8.94 6.96 4.93
C GLU A 165 -10.34 7.31 5.43
N GLU A 166 -11.32 7.42 4.53
CA GLU A 166 -12.72 7.72 4.89
C GLU A 166 -13.41 6.59 5.69
N ARG A 167 -12.89 5.37 5.59
CA ARG A 167 -13.46 4.17 6.27
C ARG A 167 -12.87 3.90 7.66
N GLN A 168 -11.91 4.70 8.10
CA GLN A 168 -11.29 4.58 9.42
C GLN A 168 -12.05 5.40 10.50
#